data_940e868d8b1523b6261b3851ff3a1a86
#
_entry.id   940e868d8b1523b6261b3851ff3a1a86
#
_cell.length_a   1.000
_cell.length_b   1.000
_cell.length_c   1.000
_cell.angle_alpha   90.00
_cell.angle_beta   90.00
_cell.angle_gamma   90.00
#
_symmetry.space_group_name_H-M   'P 1'
#
loop_
_entity.id
_entity.type
_entity.pdbx_description
1 polymer ?
#
loop_
_entity_poly.entity_id
_entity_poly.type
_entity_poly.pdbx_seq_one_letter_code
_entity_poly.pdbx_strand_id
1 'polypeptide(L)'
;MIGNDVVDLCDRDADSATFSARFDERVFAPSERSRIAMSADPENCRWRMWSAKEAAYKAARKADPTVLFSPKRFEVRFSETDSQGAEICLGSTNPSRIEVQFFFDGSSVHAVALAPG
;
A
#
# COMPACT_ATOMS: atom_id res chain seq x y z
N MET A 1 -13.19 -5.19 -9.89
CA MET A 1 -11.99 -6.06 -9.95
C MET A 1 -11.34 -6.13 -8.59
N ILE A 2 -10.90 -7.31 -8.20
CA ILE A 2 -10.33 -7.57 -6.88
C ILE A 2 -8.85 -7.91 -7.02
N GLY A 3 -8.02 -7.30 -6.20
CA GLY A 3 -6.62 -7.65 -6.02
C GLY A 3 -6.33 -7.89 -4.55
N ASN A 4 -5.38 -8.76 -4.26
CA ASN A 4 -4.99 -9.02 -2.89
C ASN A 4 -3.48 -9.21 -2.78
N ASP A 5 -2.97 -8.92 -1.59
CA ASP A 5 -1.57 -9.12 -1.26
C ASP A 5 -1.44 -9.49 0.21
N VAL A 6 -0.41 -10.26 0.52
CA VAL A 6 -0.12 -10.71 1.89
C VAL A 6 1.33 -10.39 2.22
N VAL A 7 1.56 -9.77 3.37
CA VAL A 7 2.90 -9.50 3.88
C VAL A 7 3.04 -10.11 5.25
N ASP A 8 4.12 -10.89 5.45
CA ASP A 8 4.49 -11.37 6.78
C ASP A 8 5.42 -10.34 7.43
N LEU A 9 4.91 -9.68 8.47
CA LEU A 9 5.64 -8.61 9.14
C LEU A 9 6.88 -9.11 9.88
N CYS A 10 6.92 -10.39 10.26
CA CYS A 10 8.06 -10.97 10.95
C CYS A 10 9.26 -11.24 10.03
N ASP A 11 9.02 -11.61 8.77
CA ASP A 11 10.07 -11.93 7.81
C ASP A 11 10.86 -10.71 7.33
N ARG A 12 10.38 -9.50 7.65
CA ARG A 12 10.94 -8.25 7.14
C ARG A 12 11.92 -7.56 8.08
N ASP A 13 12.09 -8.09 9.30
CA ASP A 13 12.84 -7.38 10.34
C ASP A 13 14.36 -7.45 10.17
N ALA A 14 14.87 -8.48 9.51
CA ALA A 14 16.30 -8.77 9.51
C ALA A 14 17.14 -7.75 8.71
N ASP A 15 16.58 -7.12 7.68
CA ASP A 15 17.34 -6.28 6.75
C ASP A 15 16.85 -4.82 6.70
N SER A 16 16.05 -4.41 7.67
CA SER A 16 15.24 -3.19 7.56
C SER A 16 16.04 -1.88 7.56
N ALA A 17 17.16 -1.80 8.30
CA ALA A 17 17.83 -0.52 8.54
C ALA A 17 18.52 0.06 7.30
N THR A 18 19.21 -0.76 6.50
CA THR A 18 19.96 -0.30 5.31
C THR A 18 19.10 -0.33 4.04
N PHE A 19 18.16 -1.25 4.00
CA PHE A 19 17.29 -1.47 2.86
C PHE A 19 16.17 -0.42 2.78
N SER A 20 15.69 0.05 3.93
CA SER A 20 14.51 0.89 4.05
C SER A 20 14.61 2.23 3.37
N ALA A 21 15.77 2.91 3.44
CA ALA A 21 15.89 4.27 2.91
C ALA A 21 15.72 4.32 1.39
N ARG A 22 16.41 3.44 0.68
CA ARG A 22 16.33 3.37 -0.79
C ARG A 22 14.98 2.84 -1.25
N PHE A 23 14.47 1.84 -0.55
CA PHE A 23 13.16 1.29 -0.83
C PHE A 23 12.09 2.36 -0.67
N ASP A 24 12.11 3.10 0.43
CA ASP A 24 11.13 4.15 0.71
C ASP A 24 11.16 5.25 -0.34
N GLU A 25 12.35 5.67 -0.77
CA GLU A 25 12.47 6.69 -1.83
C GLU A 25 11.89 6.24 -3.16
N ARG A 26 11.99 4.96 -3.48
CA ARG A 26 11.52 4.40 -4.75
C ARG A 26 10.03 4.10 -4.76
N VAL A 27 9.48 3.77 -3.61
CA VAL A 27 8.15 3.20 -3.48
C VAL A 27 7.13 4.19 -2.94
N PHE A 28 7.54 5.08 -2.04
CA PHE A 28 6.63 5.95 -1.32
C PHE A 28 6.80 7.42 -1.72
N ALA A 29 5.65 8.10 -1.88
CA ALA A 29 5.62 9.55 -2.05
C ALA A 29 6.09 10.26 -0.77
N PRO A 30 6.51 11.54 -0.85
CA PRO A 30 6.96 12.27 0.33
C PRO A 30 5.95 12.29 1.49
N SER A 31 4.66 12.44 1.19
CA SER A 31 3.61 12.40 2.20
C SER A 31 3.51 11.05 2.90
N GLU A 32 3.69 9.97 2.14
CA GLU A 32 3.70 8.62 2.70
C GLU A 32 4.93 8.37 3.57
N ARG A 33 6.10 8.84 3.16
CA ARG A 33 7.32 8.73 3.96
C ARG A 33 7.20 9.48 5.29
N SER A 34 6.59 10.67 5.25
CA SER A 34 6.32 11.43 6.47
C SER A 34 5.40 10.67 7.42
N ARG A 35 4.38 10.02 6.89
CA ARG A 35 3.45 9.24 7.70
C ARG A 35 4.12 8.03 8.34
N ILE A 36 5.00 7.34 7.60
CA ILE A 36 5.79 6.24 8.15
C ILE A 36 6.66 6.73 9.31
N ALA A 37 7.38 7.84 9.09
CA ALA A 37 8.27 8.40 10.11
C ALA A 37 7.54 8.83 11.38
N MET A 38 6.29 9.28 11.25
CA MET A 38 5.48 9.76 12.39
C MET A 38 4.67 8.64 13.05
N SER A 39 4.69 7.44 12.48
CA SER A 39 3.92 6.32 13.02
C SER A 39 4.54 5.79 14.30
N ALA A 40 3.69 5.31 15.22
CA ALA A 40 4.13 4.61 16.43
C ALA A 40 4.85 3.28 16.09
N ASP A 41 4.49 2.68 14.95
CA ASP A 41 5.12 1.47 14.44
C ASP A 41 5.44 1.67 12.95
N PRO A 42 6.60 2.27 12.62
CA PRO A 42 6.96 2.57 11.23
C PRO A 42 7.00 1.34 10.32
N GLU A 43 7.48 0.21 10.80
CA GLU A 43 7.55 -1.01 10.00
C GLU A 43 6.16 -1.52 9.63
N ASN A 44 5.24 -1.56 10.60
CA ASN A 44 3.86 -1.94 10.33
C ASN A 44 3.23 -0.99 9.31
N CYS A 45 3.40 0.31 9.50
CA CYS A 45 2.88 1.33 8.58
C CYS A 45 3.43 1.14 7.16
N ARG A 46 4.74 0.95 7.04
CA ARG A 46 5.42 0.75 5.74
C ARG A 46 4.85 -0.45 4.99
N TRP A 47 4.76 -1.58 5.65
CA TRP A 47 4.35 -2.81 4.97
C TRP A 47 2.85 -2.87 4.72
N ARG A 48 2.04 -2.20 5.53
CA ARG A 48 0.62 -2.01 5.21
C ARG A 48 0.46 -1.17 3.94
N MET A 49 1.20 -0.08 3.82
CA MET A 49 1.18 0.74 2.61
C MET A 49 1.64 -0.05 1.39
N TRP A 50 2.73 -0.81 1.53
CA TRP A 50 3.24 -1.63 0.44
C TRP A 50 2.22 -2.66 -0.01
N SER A 51 1.62 -3.39 0.92
CA SER A 51 0.61 -4.40 0.58
C SER A 51 -0.61 -3.77 -0.10
N ALA A 52 -1.02 -2.57 0.34
CA ALA A 52 -2.11 -1.83 -0.29
C ALA A 52 -1.79 -1.46 -1.74
N LYS A 53 -0.56 -0.97 -2.00
CA LYS A 53 -0.11 -0.63 -3.35
C LYS A 53 -0.10 -1.86 -4.26
N GLU A 54 0.43 -2.97 -3.78
CA GLU A 54 0.48 -4.22 -4.54
C GLU A 54 -0.92 -4.76 -4.84
N ALA A 55 -1.79 -4.78 -3.85
CA ALA A 55 -3.17 -5.22 -4.03
C ALA A 55 -3.92 -4.34 -5.03
N ALA A 56 -3.76 -3.03 -4.90
CA ALA A 56 -4.38 -2.06 -5.81
C ALA A 56 -3.88 -2.22 -7.24
N TYR A 57 -2.57 -2.44 -7.42
CA TYR A 57 -2.00 -2.70 -8.73
C TYR A 57 -2.60 -3.95 -9.37
N LYS A 58 -2.70 -5.04 -8.61
CA LYS A 58 -3.30 -6.28 -9.11
C LYS A 58 -4.75 -6.07 -9.54
N ALA A 59 -5.52 -5.33 -8.76
CA ALA A 59 -6.90 -5.01 -9.10
C ALA A 59 -6.99 -4.11 -10.33
N ALA A 60 -6.18 -3.06 -10.40
CA ALA A 60 -6.15 -2.13 -11.53
C ALA A 60 -5.76 -2.84 -12.83
N ARG A 61 -4.78 -3.74 -12.76
CA ARG A 61 -4.32 -4.47 -13.93
C ARG A 61 -5.37 -5.45 -14.47
N LYS A 62 -6.21 -5.99 -13.61
CA LYS A 62 -7.33 -6.82 -14.06
C LYS A 62 -8.36 -6.01 -14.84
N ALA A 63 -8.57 -4.76 -14.44
CA ALA A 63 -9.47 -3.85 -15.16
C ALA A 63 -8.84 -3.31 -16.45
N ASP A 64 -7.53 -3.05 -16.42
CA ASP A 64 -6.77 -2.50 -17.55
C ASP A 64 -5.38 -3.14 -17.61
N PRO A 65 -5.16 -4.13 -18.48
CA PRO A 65 -3.86 -4.83 -18.57
C PRO A 65 -2.67 -3.94 -18.96
N THR A 66 -2.93 -2.71 -19.43
CA THR A 66 -1.85 -1.78 -19.79
C THR A 66 -1.31 -0.99 -18.61
N VAL A 67 -1.93 -1.10 -17.43
CA VAL A 67 -1.45 -0.42 -16.23
C VAL A 67 -0.08 -0.94 -15.83
N LEU A 68 0.87 -0.02 -15.63
CA LEU A 68 2.20 -0.33 -15.16
C LEU A 68 2.31 -0.05 -13.66
N PHE A 69 3.07 -0.88 -12.96
CA PHE A 69 3.31 -0.66 -11.55
C PHE A 69 4.33 0.45 -11.33
N SER A 70 3.82 1.60 -10.95
CA SER A 70 4.61 2.73 -10.49
C SER A 70 4.21 3.01 -9.05
N PRO A 71 4.91 2.47 -8.05
CA PRO A 71 4.43 2.47 -6.67
C PRO A 71 4.12 3.87 -6.11
N LYS A 72 4.92 4.87 -6.45
CA LYS A 72 4.66 6.25 -5.99
C LYS A 72 3.33 6.82 -6.47
N ARG A 73 2.86 6.37 -7.62
CA ARG A 73 1.59 6.84 -8.19
C ARG A 73 0.38 6.20 -7.52
N PHE A 74 0.59 5.07 -6.86
CA PHE A 74 -0.43 4.38 -6.09
C PHE A 74 -0.41 4.92 -4.66
N GLU A 75 -0.80 6.17 -4.49
CA GLU A 75 -0.69 6.85 -3.19
C GLU A 75 -1.74 6.34 -2.20
N VAL A 76 -1.27 5.90 -1.05
CA VAL A 76 -2.11 5.36 0.02
C VAL A 76 -2.59 6.48 0.93
N ARG A 77 -3.90 6.51 1.18
CA ARG A 77 -4.51 7.36 2.20
C ARG A 77 -5.31 6.49 3.15
N PHE A 78 -4.84 6.39 4.38
CA PHE A 78 -5.57 5.64 5.40
C PHE A 78 -6.88 6.31 5.74
N SER A 79 -7.91 5.50 5.99
CA SER A 79 -9.21 5.99 6.40
C SER A 79 -9.13 6.62 7.79
N GLU A 80 -9.78 7.76 7.97
CA GLU A 80 -9.88 8.42 9.27
C GLU A 80 -10.97 7.81 10.15
N THR A 81 -11.92 7.11 9.53
CA THR A 81 -13.08 6.53 10.22
C THR A 81 -12.99 5.02 10.40
N ASP A 82 -12.12 4.36 9.65
CA ASP A 82 -11.93 2.91 9.67
C ASP A 82 -10.45 2.59 9.79
N SER A 83 -10.01 2.11 10.95
CA SER A 83 -8.60 1.80 11.20
C SER A 83 -8.04 0.69 10.31
N GLN A 84 -8.90 -0.08 9.66
CA GLN A 84 -8.52 -1.17 8.77
C GLN A 84 -8.80 -0.85 7.30
N GLY A 85 -9.08 0.39 7.00
CA GLY A 85 -9.39 0.84 5.65
C GLY A 85 -8.40 1.85 5.12
N ALA A 86 -8.28 1.86 3.80
CA ALA A 86 -7.50 2.86 3.07
C ALA A 86 -8.08 3.03 1.67
N GLU A 87 -7.66 4.06 1.00
CA GLU A 87 -7.91 4.20 -0.43
C GLU A 87 -6.61 4.51 -1.15
N ILE A 88 -6.52 4.04 -2.37
CA ILE A 88 -5.41 4.33 -3.27
C ILE A 88 -5.90 5.35 -4.28
N CYS A 89 -5.18 6.46 -4.39
CA CYS A 89 -5.44 7.49 -5.39
C CYS A 89 -4.45 7.33 -6.54
N LEU A 90 -4.98 7.21 -7.76
CA LEU A 90 -4.20 7.09 -8.98
C LEU A 90 -4.35 8.35 -9.81
N GLY A 91 -3.22 8.97 -10.12
CA GLY A 91 -3.16 10.12 -11.01
C GLY A 91 -3.58 11.43 -10.37
N SER A 92 -3.15 12.52 -11.00
CA SER A 92 -3.37 13.87 -10.50
C SER A 92 -4.54 14.61 -11.19
N THR A 93 -4.86 14.22 -12.43
CA THR A 93 -5.84 14.95 -13.24
C THR A 93 -7.21 14.26 -13.31
N ASN A 94 -7.25 12.96 -13.09
CA ASN A 94 -8.50 12.21 -13.05
C ASN A 94 -8.30 11.06 -12.06
N PRO A 95 -8.32 11.36 -10.74
CA PRO A 95 -7.97 10.37 -9.75
C PRO A 95 -8.99 9.24 -9.70
N SER A 96 -8.58 8.07 -10.12
CA SER A 96 -9.30 6.84 -9.84
C SER A 96 -9.00 6.44 -8.41
N ARG A 97 -10.03 6.07 -7.66
CA ARG A 97 -9.90 5.63 -6.28
C ARG A 97 -10.13 4.13 -6.19
N ILE A 98 -9.23 3.45 -5.51
CA ILE A 98 -9.33 2.02 -5.24
C ILE A 98 -9.46 1.86 -3.74
N GLU A 99 -10.53 1.21 -3.29
CA GLU A 99 -10.72 0.94 -1.87
C GLU A 99 -9.90 -0.26 -1.44
N VAL A 100 -9.28 -0.17 -0.27
CA VAL A 100 -8.47 -1.23 0.31
C VAL A 100 -8.96 -1.54 1.72
N GLN A 101 -9.10 -2.83 2.03
CA GLN A 101 -9.35 -3.33 3.36
C GLN A 101 -8.19 -4.18 3.82
N PHE A 102 -7.79 -4.00 5.08
CA PHE A 102 -6.74 -4.78 5.70
C PHE A 102 -7.33 -5.81 6.67
N PHE A 103 -6.74 -7.00 6.66
CA PHE A 103 -7.07 -8.07 7.58
C PHE A 103 -5.78 -8.57 8.21
N PHE A 104 -5.78 -8.73 9.52
CA PHE A 104 -4.61 -9.18 10.26
C PHE A 104 -4.79 -10.62 10.70
N ASP A 105 -3.77 -11.45 10.49
CA ASP A 105 -3.76 -12.85 10.88
C ASP A 105 -2.37 -13.15 11.48
N GLY A 106 -2.29 -13.20 12.81
CA GLY A 106 -1.01 -13.33 13.49
C GLY A 106 -0.07 -12.19 13.11
N SER A 107 1.06 -12.52 12.50
CA SER A 107 2.05 -11.55 12.03
C SER A 107 1.83 -11.09 10.59
N SER A 108 0.81 -11.63 9.91
CA SER A 108 0.55 -11.30 8.51
C SER A 108 -0.51 -10.21 8.38
N VAL A 109 -0.32 -9.33 7.40
CA VAL A 109 -1.34 -8.38 6.96
C VAL A 109 -1.78 -8.75 5.56
N HIS A 110 -3.09 -8.86 5.37
CA HIS A 110 -3.72 -9.10 4.07
C HIS A 110 -4.37 -7.81 3.60
N ALA A 111 -4.03 -7.36 2.42
CA ALA A 111 -4.69 -6.23 1.79
C ALA A 111 -5.60 -6.74 0.67
N VAL A 112 -6.84 -6.30 0.65
CA VAL A 112 -7.81 -6.60 -0.41
C VAL A 112 -8.25 -5.31 -1.03
N ALA A 113 -8.04 -5.17 -2.33
CA ALA A 113 -8.35 -3.97 -3.09
C ALA A 113 -9.52 -4.22 -4.04
N LEU A 114 -10.41 -3.24 -4.13
CA LEU A 114 -11.54 -3.23 -5.06
C LEU A 114 -11.37 -2.06 -6.02
N ALA A 115 -11.07 -2.36 -7.27
CA ALA A 115 -10.99 -1.35 -8.31
C ALA A 115 -12.33 -1.26 -9.06
N PRO A 116 -12.75 -0.04 -9.46
CA PRO A 116 -13.89 0.13 -10.36
C PRO A 116 -13.61 -0.60 -11.66
N GLY A 117 -14.58 -1.37 -12.11
CA GLY A 117 -14.33 -2.18 -13.28
C GLY A 117 -15.22 -1.89 -14.42
#